data_61884bd31560f13c279bc0780770b8d2
#
_entry.id   61884bd31560f13c279bc0780770b8d2
#
_cell.length_a   1.000
_cell.length_b   1.000
_cell.length_c   1.000
_cell.angle_alpha   90.00
_cell.angle_beta   90.00
_cell.angle_gamma   90.00
#
_symmetry.space_group_name_H-M   'P 1'
#
loop_
_entity.id
_entity.type
_entity.pdbx_description
1 polymer ?
#
loop_
_entity_poly.entity_id
_entity_poly.type
_entity_poly.pdbx_seq_one_letter_code
_entity_poly.pdbx_strand_id
1 'polypeptide(L)'
;MTPHRIVQWTTGNVGKSSVKAVAAHPDLELVGCYAWSPDKVGRDVGELCGFDPVGVTATNDVDALLAQKPDCVVYNPMWIDVDEVVRILEAGVNVVATASFITGHNQGRDRERILDACRVGGSTMFGSGVSPGFAELLAIVGAMACDRVDKVTVSEAADTTFYDSPATEIPCGFGTPIDSPDLPPMAAAGTAIFGEAVRLVADSLGVELDDVRCEAEYAQTTADLDLGSWTIEKGCVAGVAASWKGVADGKTVVELKVRWRKGQSLEPDWQLDADAWTITVEGRPTVTMKVNFLPPPDFQATTMAEFMTLGHIMTAMPAINAIPAVVAAAPGIATYNDLPLTLPRMKGLA
;
A
#
# COMPACT_ATOMS: atom_id res chain seq x y z
N MET A 1 -6.45 -12.81 -25.95
CA MET A 1 -7.07 -13.36 -24.72
C MET A 1 -8.29 -12.51 -24.40
N THR A 2 -9.31 -13.08 -23.79
CA THR A 2 -10.44 -12.27 -23.28
C THR A 2 -9.93 -11.44 -22.11
N PRO A 3 -10.22 -10.13 -22.03
CA PRO A 3 -9.81 -9.31 -20.90
C PRO A 3 -10.40 -9.83 -19.57
N HIS A 4 -9.66 -9.69 -18.48
CA HIS A 4 -10.19 -9.97 -17.14
C HIS A 4 -11.24 -8.93 -16.75
N ARG A 5 -12.33 -9.38 -16.20
CA ARG A 5 -13.47 -8.55 -15.77
C ARG A 5 -13.21 -8.02 -14.35
N ILE A 6 -13.13 -6.71 -14.23
CA ILE A 6 -12.69 -6.03 -13.00
C ILE A 6 -13.83 -5.22 -12.40
N VAL A 7 -14.03 -5.37 -11.11
CA VAL A 7 -14.85 -4.46 -10.30
C VAL A 7 -13.91 -3.59 -9.44
N GLN A 8 -14.06 -2.28 -9.55
CA GLN A 8 -13.40 -1.33 -8.68
C GLN A 8 -14.15 -1.21 -7.35
N TRP A 9 -13.44 -1.31 -6.22
CA TRP A 9 -14.03 -1.08 -4.90
C TRP A 9 -13.57 0.25 -4.35
N THR A 10 -14.48 1.22 -4.35
CA THR A 10 -14.35 2.63 -3.99
C THR A 10 -13.55 3.51 -4.97
N THR A 11 -13.84 4.81 -4.93
CA THR A 11 -13.23 5.85 -5.80
C THR A 11 -12.58 6.97 -4.96
N GLY A 12 -11.77 6.56 -3.96
CA GLY A 12 -10.85 7.45 -3.26
C GLY A 12 -9.66 7.81 -4.16
N ASN A 13 -8.65 8.50 -3.63
CA ASN A 13 -7.50 8.97 -4.43
C ASN A 13 -6.77 7.84 -5.17
N VAL A 14 -6.43 6.75 -4.46
CA VAL A 14 -5.82 5.55 -5.08
C VAL A 14 -6.82 4.85 -6.02
N GLY A 15 -8.09 4.74 -5.63
CA GLY A 15 -9.14 4.14 -6.45
C GLY A 15 -9.35 4.86 -7.78
N LYS A 16 -9.26 6.18 -7.84
CA LYS A 16 -9.28 6.95 -9.11
C LYS A 16 -8.12 6.59 -10.03
N SER A 17 -6.92 6.42 -9.46
CA SER A 17 -5.74 5.99 -10.21
C SER A 17 -5.90 4.55 -10.71
N SER A 18 -6.47 3.66 -9.89
CA SER A 18 -6.79 2.28 -10.26
C SER A 18 -7.79 2.21 -11.41
N VAL A 19 -8.89 2.96 -11.35
CA VAL A 19 -9.89 3.02 -12.43
C VAL A 19 -9.24 3.46 -13.75
N LYS A 20 -8.44 4.54 -13.73
CA LYS A 20 -7.73 5.02 -14.92
C LYS A 20 -6.80 3.95 -15.49
N ALA A 21 -6.08 3.24 -14.61
CA ALA A 21 -5.17 2.18 -15.00
C ALA A 21 -5.91 1.00 -15.62
N VAL A 22 -7.00 0.52 -15.00
CA VAL A 22 -7.84 -0.58 -15.52
C VAL A 22 -8.45 -0.21 -16.87
N ALA A 23 -9.06 0.98 -16.98
CA ALA A 23 -9.67 1.45 -18.23
C ALA A 23 -8.69 1.59 -19.40
N ALA A 24 -7.41 1.81 -19.07
CA ALA A 24 -6.34 1.93 -20.07
C ALA A 24 -5.61 0.61 -20.35
N HIS A 25 -5.85 -0.46 -19.58
CA HIS A 25 -5.10 -1.72 -19.68
C HIS A 25 -5.69 -2.62 -20.77
N PRO A 26 -4.88 -3.19 -21.70
CA PRO A 26 -5.39 -3.98 -22.82
C PRO A 26 -6.01 -5.33 -22.39
N ASP A 27 -5.59 -5.88 -21.26
CA ASP A 27 -6.01 -7.19 -20.77
C ASP A 27 -7.03 -7.10 -19.63
N LEU A 28 -7.53 -5.89 -19.28
CA LEU A 28 -8.53 -5.66 -18.22
C LEU A 28 -9.74 -4.93 -18.76
N GLU A 29 -10.92 -5.28 -18.25
CA GLU A 29 -12.20 -4.65 -18.56
C GLU A 29 -12.89 -4.21 -17.27
N LEU A 30 -13.14 -2.91 -17.10
CA LEU A 30 -13.92 -2.40 -15.97
C LEU A 30 -15.39 -2.73 -16.20
N VAL A 31 -15.97 -3.59 -15.37
CA VAL A 31 -17.37 -4.02 -15.50
C VAL A 31 -18.28 -3.49 -14.40
N GLY A 32 -17.72 -2.99 -13.29
CA GLY A 32 -18.51 -2.47 -12.19
C GLY A 32 -17.68 -1.61 -11.24
N CYS A 33 -18.37 -0.85 -10.40
CA CYS A 33 -17.73 -0.05 -9.35
C CYS A 33 -18.63 0.00 -8.11
N TYR A 34 -18.07 -0.35 -6.97
CA TYR A 34 -18.71 -0.15 -5.68
C TYR A 34 -18.46 1.25 -5.14
N ALA A 35 -19.51 1.93 -4.70
CA ALA A 35 -19.42 3.19 -3.99
C ALA A 35 -20.43 3.21 -2.83
N TRP A 36 -19.93 3.32 -1.60
CA TRP A 36 -20.78 3.39 -0.41
C TRP A 36 -21.48 4.76 -0.26
N SER A 37 -20.89 5.82 -0.79
CA SER A 37 -21.37 7.19 -0.65
C SER A 37 -22.56 7.45 -1.60
N PRO A 38 -23.74 7.87 -1.08
CA PRO A 38 -24.94 8.05 -1.89
C PRO A 38 -24.81 9.04 -3.04
N ASP A 39 -23.94 10.05 -2.90
CA ASP A 39 -23.69 11.07 -3.93
C ASP A 39 -22.91 10.52 -5.15
N LYS A 40 -22.30 9.33 -5.02
CA LYS A 40 -21.58 8.65 -6.09
C LYS A 40 -22.43 7.58 -6.78
N VAL A 41 -23.40 7.01 -6.08
CA VAL A 41 -24.29 5.97 -6.63
C VAL A 41 -25.08 6.52 -7.81
N GLY A 42 -25.12 5.76 -8.91
CA GLY A 42 -25.83 6.14 -10.14
C GLY A 42 -25.01 7.04 -11.10
N ARG A 43 -23.78 7.43 -10.73
CA ARG A 43 -22.90 8.24 -11.59
C ARG A 43 -21.92 7.38 -12.38
N ASP A 44 -21.51 7.86 -13.55
CA ASP A 44 -20.47 7.21 -14.33
C ASP A 44 -19.10 7.26 -13.60
N VAL A 45 -18.41 6.13 -13.64
CA VAL A 45 -17.14 5.93 -12.91
C VAL A 45 -16.00 6.78 -13.48
N GLY A 46 -16.00 7.01 -14.82
CA GLY A 46 -15.04 7.90 -15.47
C GLY A 46 -15.20 9.33 -14.96
N GLU A 47 -16.43 9.84 -14.90
CA GLU A 47 -16.73 11.16 -14.36
C GLU A 47 -16.35 11.29 -12.88
N LEU A 48 -16.64 10.27 -12.05
CA LEU A 48 -16.23 10.23 -10.65
C LEU A 48 -14.70 10.29 -10.48
N CYS A 49 -13.97 9.78 -11.46
CA CYS A 49 -12.50 9.74 -11.46
C CYS A 49 -11.87 10.91 -12.25
N GLY A 50 -12.66 11.82 -12.79
CA GLY A 50 -12.19 13.04 -13.47
C GLY A 50 -11.63 12.81 -14.87
N PHE A 51 -12.25 11.89 -15.64
CA PHE A 51 -11.97 11.69 -17.06
C PHE A 51 -13.26 11.32 -17.81
N ASP A 52 -13.17 11.05 -19.12
CA ASP A 52 -14.34 10.77 -19.95
C ASP A 52 -15.15 9.59 -19.44
N PRO A 53 -16.49 9.62 -19.62
CA PRO A 53 -17.36 8.51 -19.23
C PRO A 53 -16.91 7.17 -19.81
N VAL A 54 -16.94 6.13 -18.97
CA VAL A 54 -16.58 4.76 -19.36
C VAL A 54 -17.77 3.83 -19.53
N GLY A 55 -19.00 4.33 -19.33
CA GLY A 55 -20.22 3.56 -19.45
C GLY A 55 -20.48 2.59 -18.28
N VAL A 56 -19.71 2.70 -17.21
CA VAL A 56 -19.88 1.91 -15.98
C VAL A 56 -20.46 2.80 -14.89
N THR A 57 -21.60 2.41 -14.34
CA THR A 57 -22.28 3.16 -13.28
C THR A 57 -21.89 2.62 -11.91
N ALA A 58 -21.53 3.52 -10.99
CA ALA A 58 -21.24 3.17 -9.61
C ALA A 58 -22.51 2.77 -8.86
N THR A 59 -22.42 1.72 -8.02
CA THR A 59 -23.53 1.20 -7.23
C THR A 59 -23.07 0.82 -5.82
N ASN A 60 -24.00 0.77 -4.87
CA ASN A 60 -23.80 0.19 -3.53
C ASN A 60 -24.40 -1.22 -3.40
N ASP A 61 -24.91 -1.78 -4.48
CA ASP A 61 -25.48 -3.13 -4.52
C ASP A 61 -24.36 -4.16 -4.79
N VAL A 62 -23.84 -4.73 -3.70
CA VAL A 62 -22.77 -5.75 -3.75
C VAL A 62 -23.21 -7.00 -4.48
N ASP A 63 -24.49 -7.44 -4.29
CA ASP A 63 -25.01 -8.63 -4.95
C ASP A 63 -25.09 -8.45 -6.45
N ALA A 64 -25.53 -7.29 -6.92
CA ALA A 64 -25.55 -6.97 -8.34
C ALA A 64 -24.13 -6.96 -8.96
N LEU A 65 -23.12 -6.50 -8.22
CA LEU A 65 -21.73 -6.52 -8.67
C LEU A 65 -21.18 -7.95 -8.76
N LEU A 66 -21.37 -8.77 -7.73
CA LEU A 66 -20.91 -10.16 -7.71
C LEU A 66 -21.65 -11.05 -8.72
N ALA A 67 -22.94 -10.78 -8.97
CA ALA A 67 -23.73 -11.48 -10.01
C ALA A 67 -23.17 -11.30 -11.43
N GLN A 68 -22.37 -10.26 -11.67
CA GLN A 68 -21.67 -10.06 -12.94
C GLN A 68 -20.50 -11.03 -13.14
N LYS A 69 -20.12 -11.80 -12.12
CA LYS A 69 -19.00 -12.75 -12.10
C LYS A 69 -17.70 -12.09 -12.57
N PRO A 70 -17.22 -11.04 -11.87
CA PRO A 70 -15.92 -10.47 -12.17
C PRO A 70 -14.82 -11.48 -11.85
N ASP A 71 -13.69 -11.37 -12.56
CA ASP A 71 -12.51 -12.18 -12.26
C ASP A 71 -11.75 -11.67 -11.03
N CYS A 72 -11.80 -10.34 -10.81
CA CYS A 72 -11.07 -9.70 -9.72
C CYS A 72 -11.73 -8.40 -9.25
N VAL A 73 -11.66 -8.15 -7.96
CA VAL A 73 -11.97 -6.88 -7.32
C VAL A 73 -10.66 -6.13 -7.03
N VAL A 74 -10.59 -4.85 -7.44
CA VAL A 74 -9.54 -3.92 -7.00
C VAL A 74 -10.05 -3.21 -5.75
N TYR A 75 -9.54 -3.60 -4.60
CA TYR A 75 -10.02 -3.19 -3.29
C TYR A 75 -9.16 -2.04 -2.74
N ASN A 76 -9.68 -0.81 -2.81
CA ASN A 76 -8.98 0.41 -2.39
C ASN A 76 -9.65 1.19 -1.22
N PRO A 77 -10.45 0.63 -0.31
CA PRO A 77 -10.78 1.30 0.94
C PRO A 77 -9.50 1.62 1.72
N MET A 78 -9.57 2.57 2.63
CA MET A 78 -8.43 2.91 3.50
C MET A 78 -8.06 1.75 4.44
N TRP A 79 -9.07 1.08 4.97
CA TRP A 79 -8.94 -0.08 5.86
C TRP A 79 -9.65 -1.27 5.24
N ILE A 80 -9.16 -2.45 5.58
CA ILE A 80 -9.82 -3.69 5.16
C ILE A 80 -11.09 -3.89 5.99
N ASP A 81 -12.21 -4.16 5.32
CA ASP A 81 -13.40 -4.75 5.92
C ASP A 81 -13.38 -6.25 5.63
N VAL A 82 -13.14 -7.03 6.68
CA VAL A 82 -12.98 -8.48 6.53
C VAL A 82 -14.27 -9.15 6.07
N ASP A 83 -15.43 -8.69 6.52
CA ASP A 83 -16.71 -9.27 6.13
C ASP A 83 -17.01 -9.03 4.65
N GLU A 84 -16.70 -7.83 4.13
CA GLU A 84 -16.78 -7.55 2.69
C GLU A 84 -15.83 -8.45 1.88
N VAL A 85 -14.56 -8.53 2.31
CA VAL A 85 -13.54 -9.32 1.60
C VAL A 85 -13.89 -10.79 1.61
N VAL A 86 -14.31 -11.35 2.74
CA VAL A 86 -14.78 -12.75 2.86
C VAL A 86 -15.92 -13.00 1.87
N ARG A 87 -16.92 -12.13 1.83
CA ARG A 87 -18.06 -12.25 0.90
C ARG A 87 -17.63 -12.26 -0.56
N ILE A 88 -16.68 -11.40 -0.95
CA ILE A 88 -16.14 -11.33 -2.31
C ILE A 88 -15.40 -12.63 -2.66
N LEU A 89 -14.52 -13.07 -1.76
CA LEU A 89 -13.71 -14.28 -1.96
C LEU A 89 -14.55 -15.55 -2.04
N GLU A 90 -15.57 -15.72 -1.16
CA GLU A 90 -16.50 -16.85 -1.17
C GLU A 90 -17.34 -16.89 -2.45
N ALA A 91 -17.61 -15.75 -3.08
CA ALA A 91 -18.26 -15.68 -4.38
C ALA A 91 -17.39 -16.14 -5.56
N GLY A 92 -16.13 -16.55 -5.30
CA GLY A 92 -15.19 -16.99 -6.32
C GLY A 92 -14.46 -15.85 -7.03
N VAL A 93 -14.43 -14.66 -6.44
CA VAL A 93 -13.83 -13.46 -7.03
C VAL A 93 -12.51 -13.17 -6.33
N ASN A 94 -11.43 -13.02 -7.13
CA ASN A 94 -10.12 -12.67 -6.59
C ASN A 94 -10.09 -11.23 -6.10
N VAL A 95 -9.18 -10.92 -5.18
CA VAL A 95 -9.02 -9.57 -4.62
C VAL A 95 -7.58 -9.13 -4.72
N VAL A 96 -7.33 -7.96 -5.31
CA VAL A 96 -6.07 -7.22 -5.17
C VAL A 96 -6.35 -5.97 -4.35
N ALA A 97 -5.59 -5.76 -3.27
CA ALA A 97 -5.84 -4.70 -2.31
C ALA A 97 -4.66 -3.76 -2.11
N THR A 98 -4.95 -2.47 -1.94
CA THR A 98 -4.02 -1.49 -1.38
C THR A 98 -4.43 -1.04 0.03
N ALA A 99 -5.51 -1.60 0.57
CA ALA A 99 -5.88 -1.47 1.97
C ALA A 99 -4.83 -2.17 2.85
N SER A 100 -4.77 -1.82 4.11
CA SER A 100 -3.77 -2.29 5.09
C SER A 100 -3.68 -3.83 5.20
N PHE A 101 -3.14 -4.47 4.15
CA PHE A 101 -3.03 -5.93 4.02
C PHE A 101 -1.85 -6.31 3.13
N ILE A 102 -0.97 -7.19 3.60
CA ILE A 102 0.13 -7.80 2.83
C ILE A 102 0.12 -9.32 3.00
N THR A 103 0.29 -9.80 4.22
CA THR A 103 0.30 -11.23 4.57
C THR A 103 -0.92 -11.64 5.39
N GLY A 104 -1.67 -10.66 5.88
CA GLY A 104 -2.85 -10.83 6.71
C GLY A 104 -2.57 -11.13 8.18
N HIS A 105 -1.31 -11.16 8.63
CA HIS A 105 -0.99 -11.47 10.04
C HIS A 105 -1.59 -10.45 11.02
N ASN A 106 -1.71 -9.18 10.62
CA ASN A 106 -2.32 -8.14 11.46
C ASN A 106 -3.82 -8.33 11.64
N GLN A 107 -4.46 -9.19 10.84
CA GLN A 107 -5.88 -9.52 10.97
C GLN A 107 -6.15 -10.53 12.10
N GLY A 108 -5.11 -11.08 12.72
CA GLY A 108 -5.25 -12.05 13.80
C GLY A 108 -6.10 -13.26 13.38
N ARG A 109 -7.21 -13.50 14.08
CA ARG A 109 -8.14 -14.61 13.80
C ARG A 109 -8.88 -14.45 12.45
N ASP A 110 -9.05 -13.24 11.99
CA ASP A 110 -9.75 -12.99 10.73
C ASP A 110 -8.92 -13.41 9.50
N ARG A 111 -7.61 -13.58 9.65
CA ARG A 111 -6.77 -14.18 8.62
C ARG A 111 -7.24 -15.56 8.21
N GLU A 112 -7.62 -16.41 9.17
CA GLU A 112 -8.15 -17.75 8.88
C GLU A 112 -9.50 -17.67 8.15
N ARG A 113 -10.36 -16.71 8.51
CA ARG A 113 -11.62 -16.47 7.78
C ARG A 113 -11.37 -16.12 6.31
N ILE A 114 -10.37 -15.27 6.04
CA ILE A 114 -9.97 -14.91 4.66
C ILE A 114 -9.44 -16.15 3.92
N LEU A 115 -8.58 -16.96 4.57
CA LEU A 115 -8.06 -18.21 3.99
C LEU A 115 -9.17 -19.22 3.69
N ASP A 116 -10.12 -19.38 4.59
CA ASP A 116 -11.27 -20.27 4.38
C ASP A 116 -12.17 -19.75 3.24
N ALA A 117 -12.42 -18.45 3.16
CA ALA A 117 -13.15 -17.85 2.07
C ALA A 117 -12.47 -18.07 0.72
N CYS A 118 -11.15 -17.93 0.66
CA CYS A 118 -10.38 -18.27 -0.55
C CYS A 118 -10.55 -19.74 -0.96
N ARG A 119 -10.51 -20.67 0.01
CA ARG A 119 -10.70 -22.10 -0.27
C ARG A 119 -12.12 -22.42 -0.77
N VAL A 120 -13.13 -21.80 -0.15
CA VAL A 120 -14.54 -21.98 -0.51
C VAL A 120 -14.82 -21.46 -1.91
N GLY A 121 -14.38 -20.26 -2.22
CA GLY A 121 -14.61 -19.64 -3.51
C GLY A 121 -13.64 -20.08 -4.61
N GLY A 122 -12.53 -20.74 -4.27
CA GLY A 122 -11.45 -21.00 -5.24
C GLY A 122 -10.76 -19.73 -5.70
N SER A 123 -10.65 -18.73 -4.83
CA SER A 123 -10.17 -17.37 -5.11
C SER A 123 -8.88 -17.02 -4.36
N THR A 124 -8.23 -15.94 -4.76
CA THR A 124 -6.94 -15.50 -4.21
C THR A 124 -7.04 -14.05 -3.72
N MET A 125 -6.48 -13.79 -2.55
CA MET A 125 -6.26 -12.44 -2.00
C MET A 125 -4.80 -12.06 -2.14
N PHE A 126 -4.52 -10.86 -2.65
CA PHE A 126 -3.17 -10.28 -2.76
C PHE A 126 -3.19 -8.82 -2.32
N GLY A 127 -2.27 -8.46 -1.44
CA GLY A 127 -2.10 -7.08 -1.00
C GLY A 127 -0.77 -6.50 -1.46
N SER A 128 -0.77 -5.24 -1.90
CA SER A 128 0.42 -4.53 -2.33
C SER A 128 0.20 -3.02 -2.37
N GLY A 129 1.29 -2.29 -2.53
CA GLY A 129 1.36 -0.85 -2.71
C GLY A 129 2.78 -0.44 -3.09
N VAL A 130 3.13 0.84 -2.92
CA VAL A 130 4.51 1.28 -3.12
C VAL A 130 5.41 0.85 -1.96
N SER A 131 4.96 1.08 -0.73
CA SER A 131 5.59 0.68 0.53
C SER A 131 4.50 0.68 1.63
N PRO A 132 4.18 -0.48 2.22
CA PRO A 132 4.72 -1.79 1.90
C PRO A 132 4.20 -2.37 0.58
N GLY A 133 5.03 -3.18 -0.06
CA GLY A 133 4.74 -3.93 -1.29
C GLY A 133 5.88 -3.90 -2.29
N PHE A 134 5.92 -2.91 -3.18
CA PHE A 134 6.93 -2.81 -4.24
C PHE A 134 8.35 -2.62 -3.70
N ALA A 135 8.54 -1.84 -2.63
CA ALA A 135 9.86 -1.62 -2.04
C ALA A 135 10.43 -2.94 -1.47
N GLU A 136 9.60 -3.76 -0.85
CA GLU A 136 9.99 -5.07 -0.33
C GLU A 136 10.26 -6.08 -1.45
N LEU A 137 9.51 -6.02 -2.56
CA LEU A 137 9.83 -6.81 -3.75
C LEU A 137 11.24 -6.48 -4.27
N LEU A 138 11.62 -5.21 -4.29
CA LEU A 138 12.99 -4.83 -4.69
C LEU A 138 14.04 -5.39 -3.73
N ALA A 139 13.75 -5.45 -2.44
CA ALA A 139 14.64 -6.07 -1.45
C ALA A 139 14.81 -7.58 -1.71
N ILE A 140 13.71 -8.28 -1.99
CA ILE A 140 13.69 -9.71 -2.36
C ILE A 140 14.50 -9.93 -3.64
N VAL A 141 14.29 -9.13 -4.68
CA VAL A 141 15.03 -9.21 -5.94
C VAL A 141 16.52 -8.90 -5.71
N GLY A 142 16.84 -7.91 -4.87
CA GLY A 142 18.23 -7.59 -4.52
C GLY A 142 18.95 -8.73 -3.81
N ALA A 143 18.24 -9.47 -2.96
CA ALA A 143 18.79 -10.63 -2.24
C ALA A 143 19.16 -11.79 -3.18
N MET A 144 18.54 -11.91 -4.36
CA MET A 144 18.87 -12.95 -5.35
C MET A 144 20.33 -12.88 -5.85
N ALA A 145 20.98 -11.72 -5.72
CA ALA A 145 22.39 -11.55 -6.13
C ALA A 145 23.38 -12.00 -5.04
N CYS A 146 22.91 -12.39 -3.84
CA CYS A 146 23.75 -12.74 -2.70
C CYS A 146 23.80 -14.27 -2.52
N ASP A 147 25.00 -14.80 -2.22
CA ASP A 147 25.14 -16.21 -1.80
C ASP A 147 24.96 -16.37 -0.27
N ARG A 148 24.95 -15.26 0.46
CA ARG A 148 24.63 -15.16 1.88
C ARG A 148 23.95 -13.82 2.16
N VAL A 149 22.85 -13.85 2.88
CA VAL A 149 22.15 -12.68 3.40
C VAL A 149 22.25 -12.68 4.92
N ASP A 150 22.72 -11.58 5.49
CA ASP A 150 22.88 -11.42 6.94
C ASP A 150 21.76 -10.54 7.51
N LYS A 151 21.35 -9.48 6.77
CA LYS A 151 20.26 -8.58 7.12
C LYS A 151 19.71 -7.89 5.88
N VAL A 152 18.41 -7.63 5.88
CA VAL A 152 17.74 -6.77 4.89
C VAL A 152 17.19 -5.53 5.58
N THR A 153 17.47 -4.35 5.03
CA THR A 153 16.91 -3.08 5.49
C THR A 153 16.22 -2.38 4.33
N VAL A 154 14.95 -2.02 4.51
CA VAL A 154 14.19 -1.14 3.62
C VAL A 154 13.93 0.14 4.39
N SER A 155 14.34 1.28 3.85
CA SER A 155 14.17 2.59 4.48
C SER A 155 13.43 3.53 3.54
N GLU A 156 12.42 4.17 4.07
CA GLU A 156 11.68 5.27 3.44
C GLU A 156 11.92 6.56 4.21
N ALA A 157 12.24 7.64 3.51
CA ALA A 157 12.32 8.97 4.08
C ALA A 157 11.52 9.94 3.20
N ALA A 158 10.56 10.65 3.77
CA ALA A 158 9.68 11.53 3.02
C ALA A 158 9.28 12.81 3.78
N ASP A 159 9.26 13.92 3.05
CA ASP A 159 8.56 15.14 3.46
C ASP A 159 7.08 14.98 3.09
N THR A 160 6.24 14.74 4.10
CA THR A 160 4.81 14.51 3.94
C THR A 160 3.98 15.77 4.17
N THR A 161 4.58 16.96 4.10
CA THR A 161 3.89 18.25 4.34
C THR A 161 2.62 18.38 3.49
N PHE A 162 2.68 17.93 2.24
CA PHE A 162 1.58 18.02 1.30
C PHE A 162 0.75 16.72 1.15
N TYR A 163 1.09 15.71 1.92
CA TYR A 163 0.26 14.51 2.02
C TYR A 163 -0.88 14.81 3.00
N ASP A 164 -2.07 15.04 2.45
CA ASP A 164 -3.25 15.46 3.21
C ASP A 164 -4.13 14.25 3.53
N SER A 165 -3.78 13.53 4.57
CA SER A 165 -4.55 12.38 5.06
C SER A 165 -4.54 12.30 6.59
N PRO A 166 -5.19 13.23 7.30
CA PRO A 166 -5.24 13.21 8.76
C PRO A 166 -5.70 11.86 9.33
N ALA A 167 -6.61 11.19 8.64
CA ALA A 167 -7.14 9.89 9.06
C ALA A 167 -6.07 8.77 9.14
N THR A 168 -4.99 8.86 8.36
CA THR A 168 -3.86 7.91 8.42
C THR A 168 -2.70 8.44 9.24
N GLU A 169 -2.55 9.75 9.36
CA GLU A 169 -1.40 10.39 10.00
C GLU A 169 -1.58 10.57 11.50
N ILE A 170 -2.77 11.00 11.95
CA ILE A 170 -3.06 11.15 13.37
C ILE A 170 -2.88 9.83 14.14
N PRO A 171 -3.32 8.66 13.63
CA PRO A 171 -3.04 7.39 14.29
C PRO A 171 -1.55 7.04 14.43
N CYS A 172 -0.67 7.62 13.59
CA CYS A 172 0.78 7.46 13.71
C CYS A 172 1.41 8.37 14.77
N GLY A 173 0.64 9.34 15.31
CA GLY A 173 1.09 10.28 16.34
C GLY A 173 1.17 11.74 15.88
N PHE A 174 1.03 12.05 14.60
CA PHE A 174 1.05 13.45 14.13
C PHE A 174 -0.01 14.30 14.85
N GLY A 175 0.36 15.52 15.25
CA GLY A 175 -0.52 16.44 15.96
C GLY A 175 -0.68 16.16 17.46
N THR A 176 -0.14 15.05 17.96
CA THR A 176 -0.16 14.72 19.40
C THR A 176 0.92 15.51 20.14
N PRO A 177 0.68 16.03 21.38
CA PRO A 177 1.73 16.65 22.18
C PRO A 177 2.94 15.73 22.36
N ILE A 178 4.17 16.29 22.23
CA ILE A 178 5.42 15.49 22.24
C ILE A 178 5.66 14.73 23.55
N ASP A 179 5.11 15.21 24.65
CA ASP A 179 5.20 14.59 25.97
C ASP A 179 4.07 13.60 26.28
N SER A 180 3.20 13.32 25.31
CA SER A 180 2.09 12.38 25.51
C SER A 180 2.60 10.95 25.73
N PRO A 181 2.12 10.26 26.77
CA PRO A 181 2.45 8.85 27.02
C PRO A 181 1.87 7.90 25.98
N ASP A 182 0.93 8.35 25.13
CA ASP A 182 0.25 7.55 24.13
C ASP A 182 1.07 7.40 22.84
N LEU A 183 2.13 8.20 22.64
CA LEU A 183 2.92 8.19 21.41
C LEU A 183 3.50 6.82 21.04
N PRO A 184 4.18 6.05 21.93
CA PRO A 184 4.76 4.78 21.53
C PRO A 184 3.75 3.76 20.98
N PRO A 185 2.59 3.54 21.61
CA PRO A 185 1.58 2.66 21.06
C PRO A 185 0.92 3.20 19.77
N MET A 186 0.83 4.53 19.60
CA MET A 186 0.26 5.13 18.38
C MET A 186 1.10 4.78 17.14
N ALA A 187 2.43 4.98 17.18
CA ALA A 187 3.28 4.63 16.05
C ALA A 187 3.19 3.14 15.70
N ALA A 188 3.24 2.27 16.71
CA ALA A 188 3.11 0.83 16.48
C ALA A 188 1.77 0.45 15.85
N ALA A 189 0.66 1.05 16.29
CA ALA A 189 -0.66 0.80 15.74
C ALA A 189 -0.83 1.41 14.33
N GLY A 190 -0.45 2.67 14.15
CA GLY A 190 -0.62 3.39 12.88
C GLY A 190 0.28 2.87 11.75
N THR A 191 1.42 2.25 12.11
CA THR A 191 2.38 1.69 11.14
C THR A 191 2.42 0.16 11.14
N ALA A 192 1.45 -0.53 11.74
CA ALA A 192 1.44 -1.99 11.92
C ALA A 192 1.61 -2.78 10.60
N ILE A 193 1.17 -2.22 9.48
CA ILE A 193 1.31 -2.84 8.16
C ILE A 193 2.77 -3.13 7.78
N PHE A 194 3.74 -2.36 8.29
CA PHE A 194 5.16 -2.64 8.07
C PHE A 194 5.64 -3.89 8.82
N GLY A 195 4.96 -4.28 9.89
CA GLY A 195 5.20 -5.58 10.55
C GLY A 195 4.84 -6.77 9.63
N GLU A 196 3.80 -6.65 8.81
CA GLU A 196 3.48 -7.66 7.79
C GLU A 196 4.54 -7.70 6.68
N ALA A 197 5.05 -6.54 6.29
CA ALA A 197 6.10 -6.46 5.28
C ALA A 197 7.44 -7.04 5.78
N VAL A 198 7.77 -6.88 7.06
CA VAL A 198 8.90 -7.58 7.69
C VAL A 198 8.75 -9.10 7.55
N ARG A 199 7.55 -9.64 7.80
CA ARG A 199 7.25 -11.07 7.63
C ARG A 199 7.37 -11.51 6.17
N LEU A 200 6.85 -10.72 5.23
CA LEU A 200 6.99 -11.00 3.80
C LEU A 200 8.46 -11.19 3.39
N VAL A 201 9.35 -10.28 3.82
CA VAL A 201 10.78 -10.37 3.50
C VAL A 201 11.44 -11.56 4.20
N ALA A 202 11.12 -11.83 5.46
CA ALA A 202 11.64 -12.97 6.20
C ALA A 202 11.22 -14.31 5.58
N ASP A 203 9.94 -14.44 5.22
CA ASP A 203 9.38 -15.62 4.54
C ASP A 203 10.10 -15.85 3.21
N SER A 204 10.39 -14.78 2.45
CA SER A 204 11.15 -14.86 1.18
C SER A 204 12.56 -15.41 1.36
N LEU A 205 13.15 -15.14 2.52
CA LEU A 205 14.49 -15.62 2.87
C LEU A 205 14.48 -16.98 3.56
N GLY A 206 13.30 -17.57 3.81
CA GLY A 206 13.13 -18.81 4.55
C GLY A 206 13.52 -18.70 6.02
N VAL A 207 13.35 -17.51 6.62
CA VAL A 207 13.71 -17.22 8.01
C VAL A 207 12.45 -17.19 8.87
N GLU A 208 12.40 -18.05 9.88
CA GLU A 208 11.40 -18.00 10.94
C GLU A 208 11.77 -16.91 11.96
N LEU A 209 10.86 -15.99 12.23
CA LEU A 209 11.08 -14.89 13.16
C LEU A 209 10.61 -15.26 14.56
N ASP A 210 11.49 -15.03 15.55
CA ASP A 210 11.16 -15.14 16.98
C ASP A 210 10.24 -14.00 17.43
N ASP A 211 10.46 -12.78 16.87
CA ASP A 211 9.77 -11.56 17.27
C ASP A 211 9.67 -10.57 16.12
N VAL A 212 8.59 -9.78 16.11
CA VAL A 212 8.41 -8.60 15.23
C VAL A 212 7.98 -7.43 16.10
N ARG A 213 8.84 -6.40 16.22
CA ARG A 213 8.62 -5.27 17.10
C ARG A 213 8.83 -3.94 16.42
N CYS A 214 8.14 -2.93 16.93
CA CYS A 214 8.25 -1.54 16.49
C CYS A 214 9.00 -0.71 17.54
N GLU A 215 9.96 0.10 17.07
CA GLU A 215 10.57 1.17 17.83
C GLU A 215 10.25 2.49 17.14
N ALA A 216 9.93 3.54 17.89
CA ALA A 216 9.52 4.83 17.34
C ALA A 216 10.30 5.99 17.96
N GLU A 217 10.54 7.00 17.14
CA GLU A 217 11.11 8.30 17.52
C GLU A 217 10.20 9.39 16.96
N TYR A 218 10.15 10.54 17.65
CA TYR A 218 9.29 11.65 17.29
C TYR A 218 10.04 12.96 17.29
N ALA A 219 9.61 13.89 16.45
CA ALA A 219 10.05 15.27 16.45
C ALA A 219 8.84 16.21 16.53
N GLN A 220 8.93 17.22 17.37
CA GLN A 220 7.90 18.25 17.51
C GLN A 220 8.11 19.39 16.51
N THR A 221 7.05 20.10 16.14
CA THR A 221 7.20 21.39 15.47
C THR A 221 7.50 22.51 16.45
N THR A 222 8.39 23.43 16.05
CA THR A 222 8.77 24.60 16.88
C THR A 222 7.88 25.82 16.65
N ALA A 223 6.93 25.74 15.69
CA ALA A 223 5.92 26.76 15.39
C ALA A 223 4.64 26.06 14.92
N ASP A 224 3.50 26.76 15.00
CA ASP A 224 2.26 26.25 14.43
C ASP A 224 2.44 25.98 12.93
N LEU A 225 1.97 24.84 12.48
CA LEU A 225 2.09 24.37 11.08
C LEU A 225 0.69 24.21 10.48
N ASP A 226 0.31 25.15 9.63
CA ASP A 226 -0.93 25.07 8.86
C ASP A 226 -0.73 24.19 7.62
N LEU A 227 -1.49 23.10 7.55
CA LEU A 227 -1.48 22.12 6.46
C LEU A 227 -2.69 22.30 5.52
N GLY A 228 -3.48 23.33 5.73
CA GLY A 228 -4.67 23.64 4.95
C GLY A 228 -5.92 22.95 5.49
N SER A 229 -5.98 21.63 5.52
CA SER A 229 -7.13 20.88 6.04
C SER A 229 -7.12 20.76 7.59
N TRP A 230 -5.95 20.87 8.20
CA TRP A 230 -5.75 20.84 9.64
C TRP A 230 -4.46 21.56 10.04
N THR A 231 -4.27 21.78 11.33
CA THR A 231 -3.09 22.47 11.89
C THR A 231 -2.42 21.59 12.93
N ILE A 232 -1.09 21.52 12.91
CA ILE A 232 -0.28 20.96 13.98
C ILE A 232 0.22 22.13 14.84
N GLU A 233 -0.20 22.17 16.10
CA GLU A 233 0.22 23.20 17.03
C GLU A 233 1.69 23.04 17.42
N LYS A 234 2.34 24.17 17.77
CA LYS A 234 3.69 24.16 18.34
C LYS A 234 3.81 23.22 19.54
N GLY A 235 4.87 22.42 19.57
CA GLY A 235 5.11 21.43 20.62
C GLY A 235 4.43 20.08 20.38
N CYS A 236 3.68 19.96 19.27
CA CYS A 236 3.09 18.70 18.86
C CYS A 236 3.96 18.00 17.81
N VAL A 237 3.76 16.69 17.67
CA VAL A 237 4.49 15.84 16.74
C VAL A 237 4.24 16.27 15.31
N ALA A 238 5.29 16.58 14.60
CA ALA A 238 5.33 16.82 13.16
C ALA A 238 6.38 15.97 12.44
N GLY A 239 7.09 15.12 13.17
CA GLY A 239 7.98 14.09 12.64
C GLY A 239 7.74 12.75 13.33
N VAL A 240 7.59 11.68 12.55
CA VAL A 240 7.42 10.30 13.02
C VAL A 240 8.44 9.42 12.33
N ALA A 241 9.26 8.71 13.11
CA ALA A 241 10.14 7.66 12.62
C ALA A 241 9.74 6.35 13.30
N ALA A 242 9.43 5.33 12.51
CA ALA A 242 9.15 4.00 13.01
C ALA A 242 10.11 2.99 12.38
N SER A 243 10.64 2.09 13.20
CA SER A 243 11.50 0.98 12.78
C SER A 243 10.87 -0.33 13.22
N TRP A 244 10.43 -1.11 12.23
CA TRP A 244 9.90 -2.45 12.42
C TRP A 244 11.02 -3.47 12.23
N LYS A 245 11.27 -4.27 13.24
CA LYS A 245 12.39 -5.23 13.29
C LYS A 245 11.87 -6.65 13.38
N GLY A 246 12.28 -7.47 12.44
CA GLY A 246 12.15 -8.93 12.50
C GLY A 246 13.41 -9.52 13.13
N VAL A 247 13.22 -10.26 14.21
CA VAL A 247 14.31 -10.85 14.99
C VAL A 247 14.30 -12.36 14.82
N ALA A 248 15.49 -12.93 14.56
CA ALA A 248 15.74 -14.36 14.57
C ALA A 248 17.06 -14.65 15.28
N ASP A 249 17.11 -15.63 16.15
CA ASP A 249 18.27 -15.98 16.98
C ASP A 249 18.85 -14.77 17.74
N GLY A 250 17.95 -13.90 18.23
CA GLY A 250 18.31 -12.69 18.98
C GLY A 250 18.93 -11.56 18.13
N LYS A 251 18.95 -11.69 16.80
CA LYS A 251 19.49 -10.66 15.87
C LYS A 251 18.38 -10.10 15.00
N THR A 252 18.47 -8.80 14.70
CA THR A 252 17.60 -8.20 13.69
C THR A 252 18.06 -8.64 12.30
N VAL A 253 17.23 -9.40 11.61
CA VAL A 253 17.50 -9.95 10.26
C VAL A 253 16.75 -9.20 9.16
N VAL A 254 15.62 -8.59 9.50
CA VAL A 254 14.87 -7.70 8.60
C VAL A 254 14.52 -6.42 9.35
N GLU A 255 14.66 -5.27 8.71
CA GLU A 255 14.31 -3.99 9.30
C GLU A 255 13.65 -3.09 8.26
N LEU A 256 12.43 -2.63 8.56
CA LEU A 256 11.72 -1.63 7.78
C LEU A 256 11.67 -0.32 8.56
N LYS A 257 12.17 0.74 7.95
CA LYS A 257 12.24 2.08 8.53
C LYS A 257 11.40 3.04 7.72
N VAL A 258 10.60 3.81 8.40
CA VAL A 258 9.96 5.00 7.84
C VAL A 258 10.39 6.21 8.64
N ARG A 259 10.67 7.31 7.96
CA ARG A 259 10.92 8.62 8.57
C ARG A 259 10.16 9.67 7.80
N TRP A 260 9.08 10.11 8.37
CA TRP A 260 8.19 11.11 7.80
C TRP A 260 8.26 12.40 8.60
N ARG A 261 8.29 13.53 7.92
CA ARG A 261 8.19 14.84 8.56
C ARG A 261 7.17 15.73 7.84
N LYS A 262 6.64 16.70 8.58
CA LYS A 262 5.84 17.81 8.08
C LYS A 262 6.47 19.13 8.46
N GLY A 263 6.58 20.04 7.48
CA GLY A 263 7.25 21.33 7.67
C GLY A 263 8.77 21.22 7.82
N GLN A 264 9.41 22.38 8.03
CA GLN A 264 10.86 22.50 8.06
C GLN A 264 11.43 22.76 9.47
N SER A 265 10.56 23.13 10.43
CA SER A 265 10.98 23.61 11.75
C SER A 265 10.72 22.54 12.82
N LEU A 266 11.54 21.49 12.83
CA LEU A 266 11.41 20.37 13.76
C LEU A 266 12.45 20.42 14.89
N GLU A 267 12.11 19.85 16.03
CA GLU A 267 13.00 19.57 17.16
C GLU A 267 12.81 18.11 17.64
N PRO A 268 13.85 17.22 17.56
CA PRO A 268 15.14 17.48 16.89
C PRO A 268 14.98 17.76 15.39
N ASP A 269 15.93 18.51 14.82
CA ASP A 269 15.92 18.82 13.38
C ASP A 269 16.26 17.56 12.58
N TRP A 270 15.25 17.03 11.88
CA TRP A 270 15.40 15.88 10.99
C TRP A 270 15.64 16.35 9.57
N GLN A 271 16.90 16.39 9.19
CA GLN A 271 17.26 16.57 7.79
C GLN A 271 16.95 15.27 7.04
N LEU A 272 16.23 15.39 5.91
CA LEU A 272 16.05 14.28 4.97
C LEU A 272 17.04 14.48 3.83
N ASP A 273 17.95 13.52 3.63
CA ASP A 273 18.95 13.60 2.56
C ASP A 273 18.31 13.63 1.16
N ALA A 274 17.23 12.87 1.00
CA ALA A 274 16.37 12.86 -0.18
C ALA A 274 15.08 12.08 0.13
N ASP A 275 13.99 12.45 -0.54
CA ASP A 275 12.76 11.66 -0.56
C ASP A 275 12.99 10.43 -1.46
N ALA A 276 13.28 9.30 -0.84
CA ALA A 276 13.63 8.07 -1.55
C ALA A 276 13.45 6.83 -0.67
N TRP A 277 13.30 5.70 -1.35
CA TRP A 277 13.49 4.40 -0.72
C TRP A 277 14.95 3.99 -0.89
N THR A 278 15.56 3.55 0.20
CA THR A 278 16.89 2.94 0.20
C THR A 278 16.77 1.51 0.70
N ILE A 279 17.19 0.58 -0.12
CA ILE A 279 17.19 -0.85 0.18
C ILE A 279 18.63 -1.30 0.33
N THR A 280 18.94 -1.98 1.44
CA THR A 280 20.26 -2.56 1.69
C THR A 280 20.09 -4.02 2.07
N VAL A 281 20.70 -4.89 1.30
CA VAL A 281 20.87 -6.32 1.61
C VAL A 281 22.31 -6.51 2.07
N GLU A 282 22.52 -6.61 3.37
CA GLU A 282 23.81 -6.92 3.96
C GLU A 282 24.10 -8.40 3.78
N GLY A 283 25.22 -8.73 3.17
CA GLY A 283 25.54 -10.11 2.83
C GLY A 283 26.78 -10.24 1.97
N ARG A 284 26.85 -11.29 1.16
CA ARG A 284 27.95 -11.54 0.24
C ARG A 284 27.43 -11.75 -1.19
N PRO A 285 27.57 -10.73 -2.10
CA PRO A 285 27.98 -9.36 -1.80
C PRO A 285 26.92 -8.58 -1.01
N THR A 286 27.27 -7.39 -0.51
CA THR A 286 26.27 -6.42 -0.07
C THR A 286 25.67 -5.71 -1.28
N VAL A 287 24.34 -5.61 -1.33
CA VAL A 287 23.60 -4.91 -2.38
C VAL A 287 22.92 -3.68 -1.78
N THR A 288 23.10 -2.52 -2.42
CA THR A 288 22.40 -1.30 -2.05
C THR A 288 21.69 -0.72 -3.29
N MET A 289 20.41 -0.38 -3.14
CA MET A 289 19.61 0.24 -4.18
C MET A 289 18.97 1.51 -3.62
N LYS A 290 18.94 2.58 -4.43
CA LYS A 290 18.20 3.81 -4.15
C LYS A 290 17.14 3.99 -5.23
N VAL A 291 15.89 4.13 -4.80
CA VAL A 291 14.76 4.25 -5.70
C VAL A 291 14.17 5.64 -5.58
N ASN A 292 14.12 6.35 -6.70
CA ASN A 292 13.49 7.65 -6.81
C ASN A 292 12.39 7.56 -7.86
N PHE A 293 11.22 8.13 -7.56
CA PHE A 293 10.14 8.28 -8.50
C PHE A 293 10.12 9.72 -9.00
N LEU A 294 10.27 9.88 -10.30
CA LEU A 294 10.31 11.18 -10.94
C LEU A 294 9.09 11.33 -11.87
N PRO A 295 8.51 12.52 -11.96
CA PRO A 295 7.48 12.77 -12.95
C PRO A 295 8.04 12.60 -14.37
N PRO A 296 7.24 12.03 -15.31
CA PRO A 296 7.66 12.00 -16.70
C PRO A 296 7.75 13.41 -17.30
N PRO A 297 8.49 13.62 -18.41
CA PRO A 297 8.69 14.96 -18.98
C PRO A 297 7.41 15.67 -19.42
N ASP A 298 6.37 14.93 -19.72
CA ASP A 298 5.05 15.44 -20.12
C ASP A 298 4.09 15.62 -18.94
N PHE A 299 4.52 15.30 -17.72
CA PHE A 299 3.70 15.49 -16.53
C PHE A 299 3.58 16.98 -16.21
N GLN A 300 2.35 17.44 -16.12
CA GLN A 300 2.03 18.80 -15.72
C GLN A 300 1.18 18.77 -14.46
N ALA A 301 1.65 19.42 -13.43
CA ALA A 301 0.91 19.68 -12.20
C ALA A 301 0.95 21.20 -11.94
N THR A 302 -0.21 21.80 -11.77
CA THR A 302 -0.35 23.21 -11.42
C THR A 302 -0.54 23.42 -9.92
N THR A 303 -0.89 22.35 -9.23
CA THR A 303 -1.09 22.31 -7.77
C THR A 303 -0.31 21.15 -7.15
N MET A 304 -0.02 21.25 -5.87
CA MET A 304 0.62 20.15 -5.14
C MET A 304 -0.30 18.90 -5.07
N ALA A 305 -1.61 19.09 -4.99
CA ALA A 305 -2.58 17.98 -5.02
C ALA A 305 -2.50 17.18 -6.33
N GLU A 306 -2.30 17.87 -7.48
CA GLU A 306 -2.07 17.20 -8.77
C GLU A 306 -0.73 16.46 -8.76
N PHE A 307 0.34 17.06 -8.20
CA PHE A 307 1.64 16.39 -8.07
C PHE A 307 1.54 15.12 -7.23
N MET A 308 0.77 15.12 -6.16
CA MET A 308 0.54 13.96 -5.29
C MET A 308 -0.14 12.78 -6.01
N THR A 309 -0.74 13.00 -7.18
CA THR A 309 -1.32 11.90 -7.99
C THR A 309 -0.27 10.87 -8.41
N LEU A 310 1.00 11.25 -8.51
CA LEU A 310 2.10 10.30 -8.77
C LEU A 310 2.20 9.26 -7.66
N GLY A 311 2.08 9.68 -6.40
CA GLY A 311 2.05 8.77 -5.25
C GLY A 311 0.88 7.78 -5.31
N HIS A 312 -0.30 8.26 -5.74
CA HIS A 312 -1.47 7.39 -5.90
C HIS A 312 -1.27 6.36 -7.02
N ILE A 313 -0.62 6.74 -8.13
CA ILE A 313 -0.27 5.82 -9.22
C ILE A 313 0.73 4.77 -8.72
N MET A 314 1.80 5.19 -8.02
CA MET A 314 2.81 4.30 -7.46
C MET A 314 2.20 3.28 -6.50
N THR A 315 1.17 3.68 -5.74
CA THR A 315 0.45 2.80 -4.81
C THR A 315 -0.48 1.83 -5.55
N ALA A 316 -1.18 2.30 -6.60
CA ALA A 316 -2.15 1.48 -7.33
C ALA A 316 -1.50 0.43 -8.23
N MET A 317 -0.42 0.80 -8.95
CA MET A 317 0.11 0.00 -10.06
C MET A 317 0.64 -1.38 -9.67
N PRO A 318 1.33 -1.59 -8.53
CA PRO A 318 1.76 -2.93 -8.13
C PRO A 318 0.60 -3.93 -8.01
N ALA A 319 -0.52 -3.51 -7.45
CA ALA A 319 -1.73 -4.34 -7.34
C ALA A 319 -2.40 -4.56 -8.71
N ILE A 320 -2.52 -3.53 -9.54
CA ILE A 320 -3.14 -3.64 -10.88
C ILE A 320 -2.34 -4.56 -11.79
N ASN A 321 -1.01 -4.40 -11.84
CA ASN A 321 -0.14 -5.26 -12.65
C ASN A 321 -0.14 -6.72 -12.19
N ALA A 322 -0.47 -6.99 -10.93
CA ALA A 322 -0.56 -8.33 -10.38
C ALA A 322 -1.85 -9.07 -10.78
N ILE A 323 -2.91 -8.40 -11.21
CA ILE A 323 -4.22 -9.01 -11.47
C ILE A 323 -4.14 -10.30 -12.31
N PRO A 324 -3.47 -10.34 -13.48
CA PRO A 324 -3.44 -11.57 -14.27
C PRO A 324 -2.76 -12.74 -13.54
N ALA A 325 -1.74 -12.46 -12.73
CA ALA A 325 -1.03 -13.46 -11.95
C ALA A 325 -1.88 -13.94 -10.76
N VAL A 326 -2.59 -13.03 -10.10
CA VAL A 326 -3.49 -13.34 -8.98
C VAL A 326 -4.67 -14.20 -9.43
N VAL A 327 -5.27 -13.89 -10.58
CA VAL A 327 -6.37 -14.69 -11.17
C VAL A 327 -5.89 -16.11 -11.52
N ALA A 328 -4.62 -16.28 -11.87
CA ALA A 328 -4.04 -17.58 -12.21
C ALA A 328 -3.43 -18.32 -11.00
N ALA A 329 -3.35 -17.68 -9.83
CA ALA A 329 -2.73 -18.26 -8.65
C ALA A 329 -3.61 -19.33 -7.98
N ALA A 330 -2.99 -20.14 -7.13
CA ALA A 330 -3.72 -21.08 -6.29
C ALA A 330 -4.55 -20.33 -5.23
N PRO A 331 -5.74 -20.85 -4.87
CA PRO A 331 -6.59 -20.23 -3.87
C PRO A 331 -5.87 -20.04 -2.52
N GLY A 332 -5.96 -18.82 -1.97
CA GLY A 332 -5.32 -18.47 -0.70
C GLY A 332 -4.90 -17.00 -0.63
N ILE A 333 -4.11 -16.67 0.38
CA ILE A 333 -3.42 -15.40 0.49
C ILE A 333 -2.10 -15.54 -0.28
N ALA A 334 -1.99 -14.87 -1.42
CA ALA A 334 -0.76 -14.83 -2.20
C ALA A 334 0.08 -13.61 -1.82
N THR A 335 1.38 -13.77 -1.92
CA THR A 335 2.38 -12.72 -1.72
C THR A 335 3.31 -12.67 -2.94
N TYR A 336 4.30 -11.79 -2.91
CA TYR A 336 5.33 -11.79 -3.96
C TYR A 336 6.17 -13.07 -4.04
N ASN A 337 6.11 -13.93 -2.99
CA ASN A 337 6.77 -15.23 -3.01
C ASN A 337 6.02 -16.26 -3.87
N ASP A 338 4.72 -16.05 -4.08
CA ASP A 338 3.83 -16.99 -4.76
C ASP A 338 3.59 -16.59 -6.22
N LEU A 339 3.82 -15.31 -6.56
CA LEU A 339 3.53 -14.75 -7.87
C LEU A 339 4.81 -14.61 -8.73
N PRO A 340 4.72 -14.76 -10.06
CA PRO A 340 5.81 -14.35 -10.94
C PRO A 340 6.00 -12.83 -10.88
N LEU A 341 7.12 -12.33 -11.43
CA LEU A 341 7.28 -10.88 -11.61
C LEU A 341 6.13 -10.32 -12.45
N THR A 342 5.40 -9.38 -11.88
CA THR A 342 4.24 -8.76 -12.50
C THR A 342 4.65 -7.44 -13.15
N LEU A 343 4.44 -7.32 -14.46
CA LEU A 343 4.91 -6.18 -15.25
C LEU A 343 3.76 -5.55 -16.02
N PRO A 344 3.78 -4.21 -16.21
CA PRO A 344 2.82 -3.56 -17.09
C PRO A 344 3.03 -4.00 -18.55
N ARG A 345 1.96 -3.99 -19.32
CA ARG A 345 2.06 -4.15 -20.78
C ARG A 345 2.56 -2.85 -21.40
N MET A 346 3.61 -2.94 -22.20
CA MET A 346 4.06 -1.79 -23.00
C MET A 346 2.99 -1.46 -24.04
N LYS A 347 2.52 -0.20 -24.07
CA LYS A 347 1.63 0.28 -25.12
C LYS A 347 2.43 0.64 -26.36
N GLY A 348 1.97 0.17 -27.54
CA GLY A 348 2.28 0.81 -28.82
C GLY A 348 3.69 0.61 -29.37
N LEU A 349 4.25 -0.59 -29.29
CA LEU A 349 5.30 -1.02 -30.22
C LEU A 349 4.69 -1.88 -31.38
N ALA A 350 3.48 -1.52 -31.81
CA ALA A 350 2.85 -2.09 -33.00
C ALA A 350 3.05 -1.18 -34.19
#